data_399d8846274920a075205bc6ac733830
#
_entry.id   399d8846274920a075205bc6ac733830
#
_cell.length_a   1.000
_cell.length_b   1.000
_cell.length_c   1.000
_cell.angle_alpha   90.00
_cell.angle_beta   90.00
_cell.angle_gamma   90.00
#
_symmetry.space_group_name_H-M   'P 1'
#
loop_
_entity.id
_entity.type
_entity.pdbx_description
1 polymer ?
#
loop_
_entity_poly.entity_id
_entity_poly.type
_entity_poly.pdbx_seq_one_letter_code
_entity_poly.pdbx_strand_id
1 'polypeptide(L)'
;MPEADLLARRLEALGLRGVPHLRVTDNRTVMVSLSKRNVLSIHRGFAQAPDRVLKAVVRFVSRGTPKAMRRAAQHGILSFRAEVHAPGLPRRRRAVDRPRPGDLEKAERLVRLFGEHNALHFGGELPELPIRLSGRMRSRLGQLCLRHGTGEPYEITISRRHLERHGWTETAHTLLHEMVHLWQHVNGHRVDHGPQFRAKAQELGVVSSARRAIRTPAGRSRAARLH
;
A
#
# COMPACT_ATOMS: atom_id res chain seq x y z
N MET A 1 -26.97 7.25 -20.23
CA MET A 1 -26.70 6.12 -19.30
C MET A 1 -25.36 6.37 -18.63
N PRO A 2 -25.20 6.15 -17.32
CA PRO A 2 -23.92 6.29 -16.66
C PRO A 2 -22.87 5.36 -17.29
N GLU A 3 -21.66 5.86 -17.47
CA GLU A 3 -20.50 5.12 -18.04
C GLU A 3 -20.28 3.75 -17.35
N ALA A 4 -20.59 3.68 -16.06
CA ALA A 4 -20.51 2.45 -15.27
C ALA A 4 -21.47 1.36 -15.78
N ASP A 5 -22.69 1.71 -16.17
CA ASP A 5 -23.70 0.74 -16.63
C ASP A 5 -23.32 0.16 -17.99
N LEU A 6 -22.79 0.99 -18.89
CA LEU A 6 -22.31 0.52 -20.19
C LEU A 6 -21.14 -0.45 -20.03
N LEU A 7 -20.18 -0.11 -19.18
CA LEU A 7 -19.03 -0.99 -18.90
C LEU A 7 -19.47 -2.29 -18.22
N ALA A 8 -20.44 -2.24 -17.28
CA ALA A 8 -20.99 -3.42 -16.63
C ALA A 8 -21.61 -4.37 -17.66
N ARG A 9 -22.49 -3.87 -18.55
CA ARG A 9 -23.11 -4.66 -19.61
C ARG A 9 -22.10 -5.29 -20.56
N ARG A 10 -21.03 -4.54 -20.93
CA ARG A 10 -19.96 -5.09 -21.76
C ARG A 10 -19.22 -6.25 -21.07
N LEU A 11 -18.91 -6.10 -19.78
CA LEU A 11 -18.26 -7.15 -18.99
C LEU A 11 -19.16 -8.38 -18.81
N GLU A 12 -20.47 -8.19 -18.60
CA GLU A 12 -21.46 -9.26 -18.52
C GLU A 12 -21.59 -10.02 -19.84
N ALA A 13 -21.66 -9.31 -20.97
CA ALA A 13 -21.66 -9.89 -22.31
C ALA A 13 -20.38 -10.72 -22.59
N LEU A 14 -19.24 -10.33 -22.00
CA LEU A 14 -17.96 -11.04 -22.08
C LEU A 14 -17.80 -12.16 -21.03
N GLY A 15 -18.86 -12.45 -20.26
CA GLY A 15 -18.91 -13.58 -19.35
C GLY A 15 -18.66 -13.26 -17.88
N LEU A 16 -18.69 -11.99 -17.46
CA LEU A 16 -18.65 -11.64 -16.04
C LEU A 16 -19.91 -12.17 -15.33
N ARG A 17 -19.73 -12.94 -14.25
CA ARG A 17 -20.82 -13.50 -13.44
C ARG A 17 -20.55 -13.30 -11.95
N GLY A 18 -21.60 -13.19 -11.14
CA GLY A 18 -21.50 -13.11 -9.69
C GLY A 18 -20.89 -11.81 -9.13
N VAL A 19 -20.93 -10.74 -9.91
CA VAL A 19 -20.45 -9.40 -9.53
C VAL A 19 -21.61 -8.41 -9.61
N PRO A 20 -22.42 -8.26 -8.55
CA PRO A 20 -23.63 -7.44 -8.56
C PRO A 20 -23.33 -5.93 -8.61
N HIS A 21 -22.13 -5.52 -8.21
CA HIS A 21 -21.80 -4.11 -8.13
C HIS A 21 -20.49 -3.80 -8.84
N LEU A 22 -20.55 -2.87 -9.81
CA LEU A 22 -19.39 -2.29 -10.47
C LEU A 22 -19.19 -0.86 -9.99
N ARG A 23 -17.96 -0.51 -9.62
CA ARG A 23 -17.57 0.84 -9.25
C ARG A 23 -16.45 1.33 -10.15
N VAL A 24 -16.72 2.35 -10.93
CA VAL A 24 -15.71 3.06 -11.72
C VAL A 24 -14.86 3.93 -10.81
N THR A 25 -13.55 3.91 -11.00
CA THR A 25 -12.57 4.60 -10.15
C THR A 25 -11.52 5.33 -10.98
N ASP A 26 -10.84 6.29 -10.35
CA ASP A 26 -9.66 6.98 -10.90
C ASP A 26 -8.36 6.55 -10.21
N ASN A 27 -8.31 5.30 -9.73
CA ASN A 27 -7.14 4.75 -9.07
C ASN A 27 -5.98 4.57 -10.05
N ARG A 28 -4.79 5.07 -9.69
CA ARG A 28 -3.59 4.95 -10.53
C ARG A 28 -2.72 3.74 -10.22
N THR A 29 -2.88 3.14 -9.06
CA THR A 29 -2.06 1.99 -8.62
C THR A 29 -2.80 0.66 -8.71
N VAL A 30 -4.11 0.67 -8.46
CA VAL A 30 -4.94 -0.53 -8.54
C VAL A 30 -6.01 -0.29 -9.59
N MET A 31 -5.73 -0.75 -10.80
CA MET A 31 -6.62 -0.54 -11.95
C MET A 31 -7.87 -1.41 -11.91
N VAL A 32 -7.76 -2.62 -11.37
CA VAL A 32 -8.85 -3.60 -11.24
C VAL A 32 -8.73 -4.29 -9.89
N SER A 33 -9.82 -4.35 -9.13
CA SER A 33 -9.88 -5.13 -7.89
C SER A 33 -11.30 -5.63 -7.61
N LEU A 34 -11.41 -6.86 -7.08
CA LEU A 34 -12.65 -7.42 -6.58
C LEU A 34 -12.59 -7.51 -5.04
N SER A 35 -13.56 -6.89 -4.38
CA SER A 35 -13.66 -6.93 -2.93
C SER A 35 -14.26 -8.27 -2.44
N LYS A 36 -14.12 -8.56 -1.14
CA LYS A 36 -14.78 -9.72 -0.50
C LYS A 36 -16.31 -9.67 -0.59
N ARG A 37 -16.89 -8.48 -0.79
CA ARG A 37 -18.33 -8.24 -0.98
C ARG A 37 -18.75 -8.28 -2.46
N ASN A 38 -17.91 -8.85 -3.35
CA ASN A 38 -18.13 -8.92 -4.80
C ASN A 38 -18.37 -7.55 -5.47
N VAL A 39 -17.79 -6.48 -4.95
CA VAL A 39 -17.75 -5.18 -5.64
C VAL A 39 -16.51 -5.15 -6.53
N LEU A 40 -16.71 -5.06 -7.85
CA LEU A 40 -15.63 -4.85 -8.82
C LEU A 40 -15.33 -3.37 -8.93
N SER A 41 -14.14 -2.97 -8.49
CA SER A 41 -13.62 -1.62 -8.73
C SER A 41 -12.70 -1.64 -9.94
N ILE A 42 -12.98 -0.80 -10.94
CA ILE A 42 -12.24 -0.75 -12.20
C ILE A 42 -11.96 0.70 -12.59
N HIS A 43 -10.76 0.96 -13.13
CA HIS A 43 -10.42 2.31 -13.60
C HIS A 43 -11.28 2.71 -14.79
N ARG A 44 -11.75 3.97 -14.85
CA ARG A 44 -12.63 4.47 -15.92
C ARG A 44 -12.08 4.28 -17.33
N GLY A 45 -10.77 4.35 -17.51
CA GLY A 45 -10.13 4.13 -18.80
C GLY A 45 -10.45 2.78 -19.45
N PHE A 46 -10.93 1.80 -18.69
CA PHE A 46 -11.37 0.52 -19.23
C PHE A 46 -12.70 0.61 -20.01
N ALA A 47 -13.44 1.71 -19.89
CA ALA A 47 -14.60 1.93 -20.76
C ALA A 47 -14.19 1.97 -22.26
N GLN A 48 -12.98 2.45 -22.54
CA GLN A 48 -12.38 2.50 -23.88
C GLN A 48 -11.55 1.25 -24.23
N ALA A 49 -11.48 0.27 -23.33
CA ALA A 49 -10.64 -0.91 -23.55
C ALA A 49 -11.25 -1.81 -24.62
N PRO A 50 -10.40 -2.41 -25.50
CA PRO A 50 -10.87 -3.42 -26.43
C PRO A 50 -11.31 -4.69 -25.70
N ASP A 51 -12.21 -5.46 -26.30
CA ASP A 51 -12.81 -6.64 -25.65
C ASP A 51 -11.80 -7.69 -25.21
N ARG A 52 -10.65 -7.82 -25.89
CA ARG A 52 -9.54 -8.68 -25.43
C ARG A 52 -9.06 -8.33 -24.03
N VAL A 53 -9.00 -7.04 -23.69
CA VAL A 53 -8.58 -6.54 -22.39
C VAL A 53 -9.70 -6.74 -21.35
N LEU A 54 -10.95 -6.47 -21.72
CA LEU A 54 -12.10 -6.73 -20.86
C LEU A 54 -12.27 -8.23 -20.57
N LYS A 55 -12.02 -9.13 -21.55
CA LYS A 55 -11.95 -10.58 -21.32
C LYS A 55 -10.85 -10.95 -20.33
N ALA A 56 -9.70 -10.26 -20.37
CA ALA A 56 -8.66 -10.45 -19.33
C ALA A 56 -9.15 -10.00 -17.96
N VAL A 57 -9.88 -8.88 -17.84
CA VAL A 57 -10.51 -8.46 -16.57
C VAL A 57 -11.47 -9.55 -16.07
N VAL A 58 -12.36 -10.05 -16.91
CA VAL A 58 -13.30 -11.12 -16.55
C VAL A 58 -12.55 -12.34 -16.00
N ARG A 59 -11.54 -12.84 -16.73
CA ARG A 59 -10.72 -13.99 -16.30
C ARG A 59 -10.00 -13.72 -14.97
N PHE A 60 -9.48 -12.51 -14.78
CA PHE A 60 -8.75 -12.15 -13.58
C PHE A 60 -9.62 -12.20 -12.31
N VAL A 61 -10.89 -11.76 -12.41
CA VAL A 61 -11.81 -11.68 -11.27
C VAL A 61 -12.67 -12.92 -11.08
N SER A 62 -12.78 -13.78 -12.10
CA SER A 62 -13.61 -15.00 -12.05
C SER A 62 -13.08 -16.00 -11.02
N ARG A 63 -13.99 -16.56 -10.23
CA ARG A 63 -13.69 -17.62 -9.26
C ARG A 63 -13.27 -18.90 -10.02
N GLY A 64 -12.34 -19.64 -9.44
CA GLY A 64 -11.88 -20.90 -10.04
C GLY A 64 -10.87 -20.73 -11.19
N THR A 65 -10.53 -19.52 -11.63
CA THR A 65 -9.50 -19.32 -12.66
C THR A 65 -8.14 -19.84 -12.18
N PRO A 66 -7.49 -20.76 -12.91
CA PRO A 66 -6.16 -21.28 -12.58
C PRO A 66 -5.14 -20.18 -12.43
N LYS A 67 -4.16 -20.36 -11.51
CA LYS A 67 -3.15 -19.33 -11.18
C LYS A 67 -2.36 -18.84 -12.41
N ALA A 68 -2.01 -19.75 -13.33
CA ALA A 68 -1.29 -19.40 -14.55
C ALA A 68 -2.15 -18.49 -15.45
N MET A 69 -3.42 -18.85 -15.68
CA MET A 69 -4.34 -18.05 -16.46
C MET A 69 -4.64 -16.69 -15.83
N ARG A 70 -4.73 -16.63 -14.50
CA ARG A 70 -4.92 -15.38 -13.77
C ARG A 70 -3.69 -14.46 -13.91
N ARG A 71 -2.47 -15.02 -13.89
CA ARG A 71 -1.24 -14.26 -14.16
C ARG A 71 -1.20 -13.70 -15.58
N ALA A 72 -1.55 -14.51 -16.57
CA ALA A 72 -1.62 -14.06 -17.97
C ALA A 72 -2.67 -12.95 -18.15
N ALA A 73 -3.84 -13.10 -17.52
CA ALA A 73 -4.86 -12.07 -17.51
C ALA A 73 -4.39 -10.77 -16.84
N GLN A 74 -3.69 -10.87 -15.71
CA GLN A 74 -3.08 -9.72 -15.02
C GLN A 74 -2.09 -8.99 -15.93
N HIS A 75 -1.25 -9.71 -16.66
CA HIS A 75 -0.32 -9.11 -17.62
C HIS A 75 -1.07 -8.36 -18.72
N GLY A 76 -2.12 -8.96 -19.29
CA GLY A 76 -2.97 -8.30 -20.30
C GLY A 76 -3.68 -7.03 -19.79
N ILE A 77 -4.08 -7.01 -18.50
CA ILE A 77 -4.64 -5.81 -17.86
C ILE A 77 -3.58 -4.73 -17.68
N LEU A 78 -2.38 -5.09 -17.19
CA LEU A 78 -1.29 -4.15 -16.94
C LEU A 78 -0.67 -3.58 -18.21
N SER A 79 -0.70 -4.30 -19.32
CA SER A 79 -0.25 -3.79 -20.63
C SER A 79 -1.20 -2.75 -21.24
N PHE A 80 -2.44 -2.67 -20.77
CA PHE A 80 -3.39 -1.64 -21.18
C PHE A 80 -3.25 -0.40 -20.29
N ARG A 81 -2.80 0.71 -20.88
CA ARG A 81 -2.59 1.98 -20.17
C ARG A 81 -3.91 2.74 -20.00
N ALA A 82 -4.76 2.27 -19.08
CA ALA A 82 -6.10 2.82 -18.86
C ALA A 82 -6.11 4.33 -18.55
N GLU A 83 -5.09 4.83 -17.87
CA GLU A 83 -4.92 6.26 -17.55
C GLU A 83 -4.66 7.14 -18.77
N VAL A 84 -4.17 6.58 -19.88
CA VAL A 84 -4.01 7.31 -21.15
C VAL A 84 -5.34 7.48 -21.86
N HIS A 85 -6.24 6.50 -21.72
CA HIS A 85 -7.56 6.52 -22.37
C HIS A 85 -8.60 7.32 -21.61
N ALA A 86 -8.40 7.54 -20.32
CA ALA A 86 -9.18 8.45 -19.50
C ALA A 86 -8.25 9.16 -18.52
N PRO A 87 -7.59 10.24 -18.93
CA PRO A 87 -6.82 11.06 -18.02
C PRO A 87 -7.73 11.50 -16.89
N GLY A 88 -7.38 11.08 -15.68
CA GLY A 88 -8.21 11.33 -14.49
C GLY A 88 -8.47 12.80 -14.29
N LEU A 89 -9.62 13.13 -13.75
CA LEU A 89 -9.95 14.48 -13.31
C LEU A 89 -8.78 15.06 -12.50
N PRO A 90 -8.49 16.37 -12.63
CA PRO A 90 -7.44 17.01 -11.86
C PRO A 90 -7.64 16.65 -10.39
N ARG A 91 -6.58 16.13 -9.78
CA ARG A 91 -6.63 15.68 -8.38
C ARG A 91 -7.28 16.78 -7.57
N ARG A 92 -8.42 16.51 -6.94
CA ARG A 92 -8.76 17.24 -5.71
C ARG A 92 -7.48 17.20 -4.88
N ARG A 93 -6.86 18.36 -4.66
CA ARG A 93 -5.65 18.48 -3.82
C ARG A 93 -5.97 17.69 -2.55
N ARG A 94 -5.30 16.57 -2.35
CA ARG A 94 -5.42 15.86 -1.09
C ARG A 94 -5.10 16.88 -0.04
N ALA A 95 -6.09 17.20 0.82
CA ALA A 95 -5.85 18.14 1.89
C ALA A 95 -4.50 17.81 2.51
N VAL A 96 -3.61 18.79 2.63
CA VAL A 96 -2.27 18.59 3.17
C VAL A 96 -2.44 17.98 4.56
N ASP A 97 -1.70 16.92 4.85
CA ASP A 97 -1.65 16.34 6.19
C ASP A 97 -0.94 17.35 7.08
N ARG A 98 -1.72 18.17 7.79
CA ARG A 98 -1.17 19.26 8.60
C ARG A 98 -0.45 18.67 9.81
N PRO A 99 0.82 19.04 10.05
CA PRO A 99 1.52 18.69 11.28
C PRO A 99 0.71 19.13 12.50
N ARG A 100 0.70 18.34 13.54
CA ARG A 100 0.15 18.70 14.83
C ARG A 100 1.26 19.23 15.75
N PRO A 101 0.93 20.00 16.78
CA PRO A 101 1.90 20.30 17.85
C PRO A 101 2.59 19.01 18.34
N GLY A 102 3.89 19.03 18.50
CA GLY A 102 4.74 17.89 18.90
C GLY A 102 5.03 16.84 17.78
N ASP A 103 4.53 17.00 16.57
CA ASP A 103 4.90 16.10 15.45
C ASP A 103 6.36 16.31 15.02
N LEU A 104 6.87 17.53 15.10
CA LEU A 104 8.25 17.85 14.73
C LEU A 104 9.22 17.11 15.66
N GLU A 105 9.05 17.24 16.97
CA GLU A 105 9.88 16.55 17.97
C GLU A 105 9.85 15.03 17.80
N LYS A 106 8.66 14.47 17.50
CA LYS A 106 8.51 13.04 17.23
C LYS A 106 9.21 12.62 15.94
N ALA A 107 9.15 13.46 14.88
CA ALA A 107 9.85 13.20 13.63
C ALA A 107 11.37 13.26 13.82
N GLU A 108 11.89 14.22 14.56
CA GLU A 108 13.31 14.31 14.92
C GLU A 108 13.78 13.09 15.69
N ARG A 109 12.98 12.58 16.63
CA ARG A 109 13.28 11.32 17.31
C ARG A 109 13.33 10.13 16.36
N LEU A 110 12.43 10.05 15.36
CA LEU A 110 12.46 9.01 14.35
C LEU A 110 13.70 9.12 13.46
N VAL A 111 14.16 10.33 13.15
CA VAL A 111 15.41 10.56 12.39
C VAL A 111 16.61 10.09 13.21
N ARG A 112 16.68 10.37 14.50
CA ARG A 112 17.75 9.83 15.38
C ARG A 112 17.73 8.30 15.40
N LEU A 113 16.55 7.68 15.59
CA LEU A 113 16.41 6.22 15.55
C LEU A 113 16.81 5.63 14.19
N PHE A 114 16.52 6.32 13.10
CA PHE A 114 16.99 5.91 11.78
C PHE A 114 18.52 5.90 11.72
N GLY A 115 19.19 6.95 12.17
CA GLY A 115 20.65 7.01 12.22
C GLY A 115 21.27 5.90 13.06
N GLU A 116 20.74 5.66 14.26
CA GLU A 116 21.15 4.57 15.16
C GLU A 116 21.00 3.19 14.48
N HIS A 117 19.83 2.91 13.90
CA HIS A 117 19.60 1.66 13.17
C HIS A 117 20.44 1.54 11.91
N ASN A 118 20.67 2.64 11.18
CA ASN A 118 21.52 2.65 10.00
C ASN A 118 22.94 2.25 10.35
N ALA A 119 23.53 2.89 11.35
CA ALA A 119 24.87 2.55 11.82
C ALA A 119 24.96 1.10 12.34
N LEU A 120 23.99 0.66 13.13
CA LEU A 120 24.02 -0.65 13.80
C LEU A 120 23.77 -1.82 12.84
N HIS A 121 22.86 -1.67 11.88
CA HIS A 121 22.33 -2.78 11.10
C HIS A 121 22.63 -2.71 9.60
N PHE A 122 23.03 -1.55 9.10
CA PHE A 122 23.26 -1.32 7.67
C PHE A 122 24.62 -0.67 7.37
N GLY A 123 25.50 -0.64 8.36
CA GLY A 123 26.85 -0.07 8.17
C GLY A 123 26.90 1.42 7.86
N GLY A 124 25.81 2.16 8.08
CA GLY A 124 25.69 3.56 7.70
C GLY A 124 25.43 3.79 6.21
N GLU A 125 25.20 2.75 5.42
CA GLU A 125 25.14 2.82 3.95
C GLU A 125 23.78 3.30 3.41
N LEU A 126 22.73 3.36 4.24
CA LEU A 126 21.44 3.84 3.78
C LEU A 126 21.42 5.35 3.66
N PRO A 127 20.92 5.91 2.54
CA PRO A 127 20.79 7.35 2.37
C PRO A 127 19.81 7.93 3.38
N GLU A 128 20.10 9.13 3.85
CA GLU A 128 19.18 9.88 4.69
C GLU A 128 17.94 10.29 3.89
N LEU A 129 16.79 10.04 4.47
CA LEU A 129 15.49 10.41 3.90
C LEU A 129 14.68 11.20 4.92
N PRO A 130 13.88 12.17 4.46
CA PRO A 130 12.90 12.82 5.32
C PRO A 130 11.96 11.78 5.95
N ILE A 131 11.74 11.90 7.27
CA ILE A 131 10.79 11.03 7.98
C ILE A 131 9.64 11.89 8.48
N ARG A 132 8.41 11.49 8.14
CA ARG A 132 7.21 12.24 8.45
C ARG A 132 6.15 11.40 9.14
N LEU A 133 5.46 12.02 10.11
CA LEU A 133 4.26 11.45 10.70
C LEU A 133 3.02 11.77 9.85
N SER A 134 2.20 10.76 9.57
CA SER A 134 0.95 10.92 8.84
C SER A 134 -0.27 10.61 9.71
N GLY A 135 -1.17 11.58 9.82
CA GLY A 135 -2.48 11.41 10.44
C GLY A 135 -3.50 10.69 9.57
N ARG A 136 -3.15 10.43 8.29
CA ARG A 136 -4.05 9.84 7.29
C ARG A 136 -3.88 8.35 7.10
N MET A 137 -2.76 7.77 7.57
CA MET A 137 -2.50 6.35 7.49
C MET A 137 -3.40 5.61 8.49
N ARG A 138 -4.44 4.93 7.96
CA ARG A 138 -5.41 4.19 8.80
C ARG A 138 -5.15 2.69 8.83
N SER A 139 -4.63 2.13 7.74
CA SER A 139 -4.42 0.68 7.55
C SER A 139 -2.96 0.28 7.44
N ARG A 140 -2.06 1.23 7.23
CA ARG A 140 -0.61 1.02 7.18
C ARG A 140 0.03 1.63 8.41
N LEU A 141 1.10 0.99 8.92
CA LEU A 141 1.86 1.45 10.06
C LEU A 141 3.00 2.37 9.64
N GLY A 142 3.66 2.02 8.54
CA GLY A 142 4.69 2.79 7.86
C GLY A 142 4.61 2.66 6.34
N GLN A 143 5.45 3.39 5.63
CA GLN A 143 5.62 3.29 4.19
C GLN A 143 6.90 3.98 3.74
N LEU A 144 7.76 3.26 3.00
CA LEU A 144 8.77 3.87 2.13
C LEU A 144 8.05 4.45 0.90
N CYS A 145 8.22 5.75 0.66
CA CYS A 145 7.59 6.46 -0.44
C CYS A 145 8.55 6.54 -1.63
N LEU A 146 8.12 6.01 -2.77
CA LEU A 146 8.89 6.03 -4.01
C LEU A 146 8.29 7.02 -5.01
N ARG A 147 9.14 7.71 -5.78
CA ARG A 147 8.72 8.60 -6.86
C ARG A 147 8.07 7.80 -7.98
N HIS A 148 6.95 8.30 -8.46
CA HIS A 148 6.27 7.67 -9.60
C HIS A 148 7.13 7.87 -10.86
N GLY A 149 7.38 6.79 -11.58
CA GLY A 149 8.16 6.77 -12.83
C GLY A 149 9.61 6.36 -12.62
N THR A 150 10.37 6.99 -11.71
CA THR A 150 11.77 6.63 -11.44
C THR A 150 11.92 5.50 -10.42
N GLY A 151 10.94 5.34 -9.51
CA GLY A 151 11.06 4.39 -8.41
C GLY A 151 11.97 4.86 -7.27
N GLU A 152 12.55 6.05 -7.35
CA GLU A 152 13.46 6.60 -6.35
C GLU A 152 12.79 6.83 -5.00
N PRO A 153 13.38 6.39 -3.88
CA PRO A 153 12.88 6.68 -2.54
C PRO A 153 13.07 8.16 -2.21
N TYR A 154 12.08 8.77 -1.59
CA TYR A 154 12.16 10.19 -1.24
C TYR A 154 11.67 10.54 0.16
N GLU A 155 10.98 9.64 0.85
CA GLU A 155 10.43 9.87 2.19
C GLU A 155 10.07 8.54 2.86
N ILE A 156 10.25 8.46 4.16
CA ILE A 156 9.60 7.44 4.99
C ILE A 156 8.45 8.09 5.76
N THR A 157 7.26 7.54 5.61
CA THR A 157 6.07 8.03 6.34
C THR A 157 5.67 7.02 7.41
N ILE A 158 5.51 7.47 8.65
CA ILE A 158 5.04 6.65 9.77
C ILE A 158 3.64 7.10 10.19
N SER A 159 2.77 6.16 10.53
CA SER A 159 1.42 6.46 11.00
C SER A 159 1.46 7.08 12.39
N ARG A 160 0.96 8.32 12.54
CA ARG A 160 0.81 8.99 13.84
C ARG A 160 -0.05 8.15 14.79
N ARG A 161 -1.16 7.60 14.29
CA ARG A 161 -2.05 6.73 15.05
C ARG A 161 -1.34 5.46 15.54
N HIS A 162 -0.39 4.95 14.78
CA HIS A 162 0.42 3.80 15.18
C HIS A 162 1.27 4.15 16.40
N LEU A 163 2.01 5.26 16.32
CA LEU A 163 2.83 5.75 17.42
C LEU A 163 1.99 6.02 18.69
N GLU A 164 0.86 6.71 18.56
CA GLU A 164 -0.04 7.04 19.67
C GLU A 164 -0.64 5.78 20.33
N ARG A 165 -0.92 4.75 19.54
CA ARG A 165 -1.62 3.55 20.03
C ARG A 165 -0.66 2.47 20.54
N HIS A 166 0.51 2.34 19.94
CA HIS A 166 1.42 1.21 20.15
C HIS A 166 2.78 1.63 20.74
N GLY A 167 3.04 2.93 20.83
CA GLY A 167 4.24 3.48 21.45
C GLY A 167 5.50 3.39 20.58
N TRP A 168 6.62 3.76 21.18
CA TRP A 168 7.89 3.96 20.49
C TRP A 168 8.54 2.64 20.05
N THR A 169 8.49 1.62 20.89
CA THR A 169 9.08 0.30 20.57
C THR A 169 8.49 -0.27 19.27
N GLU A 170 7.16 -0.30 19.17
CA GLU A 170 6.48 -0.80 17.98
C GLU A 170 6.71 0.10 16.77
N THR A 171 6.84 1.40 17.00
CA THR A 171 7.13 2.37 15.93
C THR A 171 8.55 2.24 15.42
N ALA A 172 9.54 2.00 16.29
CA ALA A 172 10.92 1.72 15.91
C ALA A 172 11.02 0.43 15.06
N HIS A 173 10.30 -0.63 15.42
CA HIS A 173 10.20 -1.84 14.60
C HIS A 173 9.58 -1.57 13.21
N THR A 174 8.59 -0.68 13.15
CA THR A 174 8.00 -0.27 11.86
C THR A 174 8.98 0.55 11.04
N LEU A 175 9.72 1.46 11.66
CA LEU A 175 10.78 2.21 10.98
C LEU A 175 11.84 1.27 10.41
N LEU A 176 12.32 0.31 11.20
CA LEU A 176 13.29 -0.68 10.75
C LEU A 176 12.77 -1.54 9.59
N HIS A 177 11.46 -1.87 9.57
CA HIS A 177 10.81 -2.54 8.45
C HIS A 177 10.89 -1.71 7.15
N GLU A 178 10.61 -0.41 7.22
CA GLU A 178 10.73 0.49 6.06
C GLU A 178 12.20 0.70 5.63
N MET A 179 13.14 0.64 6.58
CA MET A 179 14.59 0.66 6.29
C MET A 179 15.04 -0.60 5.55
N VAL A 180 14.47 -1.78 5.81
CA VAL A 180 14.73 -2.97 5.00
C VAL A 180 14.26 -2.78 3.56
N HIS A 181 13.14 -2.11 3.33
CA HIS A 181 12.72 -1.74 1.97
C HIS A 181 13.68 -0.76 1.29
N LEU A 182 14.22 0.21 2.05
CA LEU A 182 15.24 1.12 1.55
C LEU A 182 16.53 0.37 1.21
N TRP A 183 16.96 -0.57 2.07
CA TRP A 183 18.09 -1.45 1.82
C TRP A 183 17.91 -2.28 0.54
N GLN A 184 16.71 -2.83 0.31
CA GLN A 184 16.40 -3.52 -0.95
C GLN A 184 16.64 -2.61 -2.16
N HIS A 185 16.15 -1.36 -2.08
CA HIS A 185 16.33 -0.40 -3.17
C HIS A 185 17.80 -0.09 -3.44
N VAL A 186 18.57 0.24 -2.39
CA VAL A 186 20.00 0.58 -2.48
C VAL A 186 20.81 -0.57 -3.09
N ASN A 187 20.46 -1.81 -2.76
CA ASN A 187 21.14 -3.00 -3.27
C ASN A 187 20.56 -3.54 -4.59
N GLY A 188 19.74 -2.76 -5.29
CA GLY A 188 19.19 -3.16 -6.59
C GLY A 188 18.18 -4.31 -6.50
N HIS A 189 17.69 -4.63 -5.31
CA HIS A 189 16.66 -5.65 -5.13
C HIS A 189 15.26 -5.09 -5.40
N ARG A 190 14.35 -5.96 -5.74
CA ARG A 190 12.94 -5.58 -5.85
C ARG A 190 12.40 -5.20 -4.47
N VAL A 191 11.77 -4.04 -4.35
CA VAL A 191 11.13 -3.56 -3.12
C VAL A 191 9.81 -4.31 -2.91
N ASP A 192 9.87 -5.43 -2.24
CA ASP A 192 8.72 -6.28 -1.90
C ASP A 192 9.02 -7.11 -0.62
N HIS A 193 8.07 -7.95 -0.18
CA HIS A 193 8.25 -8.87 0.94
C HIS A 193 8.73 -10.27 0.45
N GLY A 194 9.52 -10.30 -0.63
CA GLY A 194 10.10 -11.50 -1.22
C GLY A 194 11.20 -12.14 -0.34
N PRO A 195 11.97 -13.09 -0.91
CA PRO A 195 13.01 -13.81 -0.17
C PRO A 195 14.08 -12.89 0.45
N GLN A 196 14.54 -11.88 -0.29
CA GLN A 196 15.55 -10.92 0.16
C GLN A 196 15.07 -10.11 1.37
N PHE A 197 13.83 -9.60 1.30
CA PHE A 197 13.22 -8.91 2.44
C PHE A 197 13.16 -9.83 3.67
N ARG A 198 12.65 -11.06 3.50
CA ARG A 198 12.49 -11.98 4.63
C ARG A 198 13.82 -12.36 5.28
N ALA A 199 14.86 -12.60 4.48
CA ALA A 199 16.17 -12.90 5.00
C ALA A 199 16.72 -11.74 5.84
N LYS A 200 16.71 -10.50 5.29
CA LYS A 200 17.20 -9.32 6.01
C LYS A 200 16.33 -9.00 7.23
N ALA A 201 15.00 -9.09 7.12
CA ALA A 201 14.09 -8.87 8.22
C ALA A 201 14.30 -9.90 9.37
N GLN A 202 14.57 -11.16 9.03
CA GLN A 202 14.88 -12.19 10.02
C GLN A 202 16.19 -11.92 10.73
N GLU A 203 17.24 -11.52 10.01
CA GLU A 203 18.54 -11.10 10.55
C GLU A 203 18.35 -9.99 11.61
N LEU A 204 17.47 -9.05 11.34
CA LEU A 204 17.22 -7.88 12.20
C LEU A 204 16.14 -8.11 13.27
N GLY A 205 15.57 -9.30 13.37
CA GLY A 205 14.45 -9.58 14.28
C GLY A 205 13.16 -8.84 13.94
N VAL A 206 13.01 -8.36 12.68
CA VAL A 206 11.84 -7.63 12.21
C VAL A 206 10.81 -8.60 11.65
N VAL A 207 9.55 -8.42 12.04
CA VAL A 207 8.44 -9.24 11.50
C VAL A 207 8.22 -8.93 10.04
N SER A 208 8.39 -9.94 9.17
CA SER A 208 8.29 -9.82 7.71
C SER A 208 6.87 -9.68 7.16
N SER A 209 5.84 -9.71 8.01
CA SER A 209 4.44 -9.63 7.59
C SER A 209 3.95 -8.19 7.48
N ALA A 210 3.43 -7.82 6.31
CA ALA A 210 2.73 -6.55 6.10
C ALA A 210 1.45 -6.39 6.98
N ARG A 211 0.99 -7.48 7.61
CA ARG A 211 -0.14 -7.52 8.55
C ARG A 211 0.34 -8.06 9.89
N ARG A 212 1.13 -7.27 10.59
CA ARG A 212 1.54 -7.59 11.95
C ARG A 212 0.33 -7.53 12.89
N ALA A 213 0.04 -8.63 13.58
CA ALA A 213 -0.85 -8.62 14.74
C ALA A 213 -0.08 -7.99 15.90
N ILE A 214 -0.26 -6.70 16.14
CA ILE A 214 0.34 -6.01 17.28
C ILE A 214 -0.42 -6.44 18.53
N ARG A 215 0.28 -7.09 19.48
CA ARG A 215 -0.27 -7.35 20.80
C ARG A 215 -0.44 -5.99 21.50
N THR A 216 -1.68 -5.55 21.67
CA THR A 216 -1.98 -4.42 22.56
C THR A 216 -1.57 -4.82 23.97
N PRO A 217 -0.77 -4.01 24.69
CA PRO A 217 -0.54 -4.25 26.10
C PRO A 217 -1.90 -4.35 26.80
N ALA A 218 -2.10 -5.41 27.59
CA ALA A 218 -3.33 -5.59 28.36
C ALA A 218 -3.62 -4.29 29.11
N GLY A 219 -4.83 -3.75 28.93
CA GLY A 219 -5.25 -2.49 29.48
C GLY A 219 -5.03 -2.47 31.00
N ARG A 220 -4.58 -1.31 31.51
CA ARG A 220 -4.57 -1.03 32.94
C ARG A 220 -5.94 -1.38 33.50
N SER A 221 -5.97 -2.38 34.35
CA SER A 221 -7.12 -2.76 35.14
C SER A 221 -7.75 -1.49 35.74
N ARG A 222 -9.02 -1.29 35.48
CA ARG A 222 -9.84 -0.29 36.14
C ARG A 222 -9.80 -0.62 37.62
N ALA A 223 -9.09 0.17 38.39
CA ALA A 223 -9.13 0.09 39.85
C ALA A 223 -10.59 0.23 40.28
N ALA A 224 -11.09 -0.80 40.92
CA ALA A 224 -12.39 -0.81 41.56
C ALA A 224 -12.45 0.31 42.55
N ARG A 225 -13.39 1.25 42.40
CA ARG A 225 -13.79 2.15 43.47
C ARG A 225 -14.64 1.33 44.43
N LEU A 226 -14.10 1.03 45.58
CA LEU A 226 -14.89 0.62 46.75
C LEU A 226 -15.46 1.88 47.40
N HIS A 227 -16.75 1.85 47.59
CA HIS A 227 -17.48 2.77 48.45
C HIS A 227 -17.25 2.43 49.92
#